data_9014a905754f0a87fe2c3bc319d0786f
#
_entry.id   9014a905754f0a87fe2c3bc319d0786f
#
_cell.length_a   1.000
_cell.length_b   1.000
_cell.length_c   1.000
_cell.angle_alpha   90.00
_cell.angle_beta   90.00
_cell.angle_gamma   90.00
#
_symmetry.space_group_name_H-M   'P 1'
#
loop_
_entity.id
_entity.type
_entity.pdbx_description
1 polymer ?
#
loop_
_entity_poly.entity_id
_entity_poly.type
_entity_poly.pdbx_seq_one_letter_code
_entity_poly.pdbx_strand_id
1 'polypeptide(L)'
;SYSDIITCSYTSYFSMTEDAFDAEGQLTSAVSYVTSDANRTVYTVTGHGEEDLSSVITDAIDKANLNLDSVSPLFNGSVPEDCDLLIVNGPATDLSADELTILQDYLAGGGQMVFLAGDTLDSLPNWEALLESRGFDLVDGYIADLGSYYPQFGSAFAICGVLNTGSGVASGVD
;
A
#
# COMPACT_ATOMS: atom_id res chain seq x y z
N SER A 1 -20.02 11.90 -4.22
CA SER A 1 -21.37 11.62 -4.78
C SER A 1 -22.25 10.90 -3.76
N TYR A 2 -23.52 10.62 -4.07
CA TYR A 2 -24.40 9.82 -3.19
C TYR A 2 -23.82 8.41 -2.95
N SER A 3 -23.23 7.83 -3.98
CA SER A 3 -22.57 6.51 -3.92
C SER A 3 -21.31 6.49 -3.01
N ASP A 4 -20.71 7.62 -2.75
CA ASP A 4 -19.53 7.70 -1.89
C ASP A 4 -19.91 7.75 -0.39
N ILE A 5 -21.17 8.12 -0.11
CA ILE A 5 -21.71 8.27 1.24
C ILE A 5 -22.46 7.03 1.70
N ILE A 6 -23.22 6.39 0.77
CA ILE A 6 -24.06 5.24 1.08
C ILE A 6 -23.74 4.09 0.13
N THR A 7 -23.32 2.97 0.69
CA THR A 7 -23.21 1.71 -0.04
C THR A 7 -24.49 0.90 0.13
N CYS A 8 -25.05 0.41 -0.97
CA CYS A 8 -26.31 -0.33 -0.99
C CYS A 8 -26.15 -1.66 -1.69
N SER A 9 -26.82 -2.69 -1.19
CA SER A 9 -26.99 -3.97 -1.87
C SER A 9 -28.44 -4.19 -2.31
N TYR A 10 -28.63 -4.92 -3.42
CA TYR A 10 -29.96 -5.33 -3.89
C TYR A 10 -30.29 -6.70 -3.36
N THR A 11 -31.28 -6.79 -2.49
CA THR A 11 -31.76 -8.05 -1.93
C THR A 11 -32.86 -8.69 -2.77
N SER A 12 -33.52 -7.89 -3.61
CA SER A 12 -34.51 -8.34 -4.62
C SER A 12 -34.75 -7.23 -5.66
N TYR A 13 -35.50 -7.51 -6.73
CA TYR A 13 -35.85 -6.54 -7.77
C TYR A 13 -36.50 -5.25 -7.25
N PHE A 14 -37.02 -5.25 -6.03
CA PHE A 14 -37.77 -4.12 -5.44
C PHE A 14 -37.26 -3.73 -4.04
N SER A 15 -36.18 -4.33 -3.57
CA SER A 15 -35.66 -4.08 -2.24
C SER A 15 -34.16 -3.75 -2.29
N MET A 16 -33.82 -2.57 -1.85
CA MET A 16 -32.47 -2.07 -1.69
C MET A 16 -32.20 -1.91 -0.20
N THR A 17 -31.10 -2.46 0.27
CA THR A 17 -30.66 -2.34 1.66
C THR A 17 -29.40 -1.49 1.71
N GLU A 18 -29.37 -0.51 2.61
CA GLU A 18 -28.16 0.26 2.90
C GLU A 18 -27.21 -0.60 3.71
N ASP A 19 -26.00 -0.83 3.19
CA ASP A 19 -24.99 -1.67 3.82
C ASP A 19 -24.02 -0.83 4.66
N ALA A 20 -23.68 0.41 4.23
CA ALA A 20 -22.78 1.28 4.93
C ALA A 20 -23.13 2.76 4.71
N PHE A 21 -22.85 3.58 5.70
CA PHE A 21 -23.02 5.04 5.68
C PHE A 21 -21.75 5.73 6.17
N ASP A 22 -21.07 6.47 5.29
CA ASP A 22 -19.77 7.12 5.54
C ASP A 22 -19.82 8.66 5.41
N ALA A 23 -20.94 9.26 5.83
CA ALA A 23 -21.07 10.72 5.74
C ALA A 23 -20.08 11.47 6.64
N GLU A 24 -19.73 10.91 7.79
CA GLU A 24 -18.75 11.51 8.70
C GLU A 24 -17.35 11.50 8.07
N GLY A 25 -16.92 10.38 7.50
CA GLY A 25 -15.64 10.25 6.81
C GLY A 25 -15.54 11.23 5.64
N GLN A 26 -16.56 11.32 4.81
CA GLN A 26 -16.61 12.22 3.67
C GLN A 26 -16.60 13.71 4.08
N LEU A 27 -17.35 14.06 5.12
CA LEU A 27 -17.35 15.44 5.63
C LEU A 27 -16.00 15.81 6.25
N THR A 28 -15.42 14.93 7.04
CA THR A 28 -14.10 15.14 7.66
C THR A 28 -13.01 15.26 6.60
N SER A 29 -13.03 14.42 5.58
CA SER A 29 -12.12 14.48 4.43
C SER A 29 -12.27 15.82 3.69
N ALA A 30 -13.50 16.28 3.41
CA ALA A 30 -13.74 17.55 2.75
C ALA A 30 -13.25 18.75 3.58
N VAL A 31 -13.45 18.73 4.89
CA VAL A 31 -12.92 19.78 5.79
C VAL A 31 -11.39 19.74 5.82
N SER A 32 -10.80 18.57 5.92
CA SER A 32 -9.35 18.40 5.88
C SER A 32 -8.76 18.93 4.57
N TYR A 33 -9.39 18.62 3.44
CA TYR A 33 -8.95 19.10 2.12
C TYR A 33 -8.91 20.63 2.03
N VAL A 34 -9.95 21.33 2.48
CA VAL A 34 -10.02 22.79 2.38
C VAL A 34 -9.16 23.51 3.41
N THR A 35 -8.68 22.81 4.44
CA THR A 35 -7.83 23.36 5.51
C THR A 35 -6.36 22.92 5.40
N SER A 36 -6.05 21.97 4.51
CA SER A 36 -4.69 21.50 4.28
C SER A 36 -4.00 22.32 3.19
N ASP A 37 -2.83 22.86 3.51
CA ASP A 37 -1.98 23.58 2.55
C ASP A 37 -1.03 22.67 1.77
N ALA A 38 -1.00 21.36 2.08
CA ALA A 38 -0.06 20.41 1.49
C ALA A 38 -0.77 19.43 0.56
N ASN A 39 -0.55 19.58 -0.74
CA ASN A 39 -0.80 18.51 -1.72
C ASN A 39 0.29 17.46 -1.56
N ARG A 40 0.02 16.40 -0.81
CA ARG A 40 0.93 15.26 -0.71
C ARG A 40 0.67 14.28 -1.83
N THR A 41 1.73 13.72 -2.37
CA THR A 41 1.64 12.76 -3.47
C THR A 41 2.27 11.43 -3.08
N VAL A 42 1.49 10.38 -3.26
CA VAL A 42 1.92 8.99 -3.15
C VAL A 42 2.21 8.48 -4.55
N TYR A 43 3.37 7.86 -4.74
CA TYR A 43 3.74 7.24 -6.00
C TYR A 43 3.80 5.72 -5.85
N THR A 44 3.27 5.02 -6.84
CA THR A 44 3.49 3.58 -7.00
C THR A 44 4.63 3.35 -7.97
N VAL A 45 5.54 2.44 -7.62
CA VAL A 45 6.59 1.99 -8.55
C VAL A 45 5.94 1.11 -9.62
N THR A 46 6.40 1.25 -10.85
CA THR A 46 5.95 0.45 -11.99
C THR A 46 7.13 0.06 -12.87
N GLY A 47 7.02 -1.06 -13.56
CA GLY A 47 8.04 -1.56 -14.50
C GLY A 47 8.61 -2.92 -14.13
N HIS A 48 8.31 -3.45 -12.96
CA HIS A 48 8.84 -4.73 -12.47
C HIS A 48 7.74 -5.78 -12.24
N GLY A 49 6.57 -5.59 -12.86
CA GLY A 49 5.44 -6.51 -12.73
C GLY A 49 4.70 -6.38 -11.42
N GLU A 50 4.73 -5.20 -10.82
CA GLU A 50 4.01 -4.86 -9.60
C GLU A 50 2.51 -5.07 -9.79
N GLU A 51 1.86 -5.47 -8.71
CA GLU A 51 0.40 -5.61 -8.66
C GLU A 51 -0.29 -4.24 -8.46
N ASP A 52 -1.49 -4.11 -8.98
CA ASP A 52 -2.32 -2.93 -8.71
C ASP A 52 -2.66 -2.85 -7.22
N LEU A 53 -2.74 -1.62 -6.68
CA LEU A 53 -3.22 -1.42 -5.33
C LEU A 53 -4.69 -1.85 -5.21
N SER A 54 -5.02 -2.52 -4.11
CA SER A 54 -6.42 -2.88 -3.85
C SER A 54 -7.29 -1.62 -3.70
N SER A 55 -8.60 -1.76 -4.01
CA SER A 55 -9.55 -0.64 -3.85
C SER A 55 -9.59 -0.11 -2.42
N VAL A 56 -9.35 -0.96 -1.42
CA VAL A 56 -9.28 -0.53 0.00
C VAL A 56 -8.13 0.46 0.23
N ILE A 57 -6.97 0.23 -0.40
CA ILE A 57 -5.81 1.13 -0.27
C ILE A 57 -6.05 2.41 -1.05
N THR A 58 -6.56 2.32 -2.29
CA THR A 58 -6.84 3.51 -3.11
C THR A 58 -7.92 4.39 -2.48
N ASP A 59 -8.98 3.79 -1.93
CA ASP A 59 -10.01 4.51 -1.20
C ASP A 59 -9.47 5.19 0.07
N ALA A 60 -8.52 4.56 0.76
CA ALA A 60 -7.87 5.16 1.93
C ALA A 60 -6.99 6.36 1.55
N ILE A 61 -6.27 6.27 0.42
CA ILE A 61 -5.46 7.37 -0.14
C ILE A 61 -6.38 8.54 -0.52
N ASP A 62 -7.49 8.27 -1.22
CA ASP A 62 -8.48 9.27 -1.60
C ASP A 62 -9.12 9.94 -0.37
N LYS A 63 -9.52 9.16 0.64
CA LYS A 63 -10.10 9.70 1.90
C LYS A 63 -9.10 10.54 2.69
N ALA A 64 -7.81 10.24 2.58
CA ALA A 64 -6.75 11.03 3.18
C ALA A 64 -6.42 12.30 2.37
N ASN A 65 -7.09 12.53 1.23
CA ASN A 65 -6.83 13.63 0.29
C ASN A 65 -5.38 13.65 -0.20
N LEU A 66 -4.83 12.47 -0.47
CA LEU A 66 -3.52 12.32 -1.08
C LEU A 66 -3.68 12.11 -2.59
N ASN A 67 -2.78 12.70 -3.37
CA ASN A 67 -2.70 12.39 -4.79
C ASN A 67 -2.05 11.02 -4.97
N LEU A 68 -2.52 10.23 -5.93
CA LEU A 68 -1.91 8.96 -6.30
C LEU A 68 -1.43 9.06 -7.75
N ASP A 69 -0.14 8.79 -7.97
CA ASP A 69 0.48 8.74 -9.28
C ASP A 69 1.42 7.52 -9.36
N SER A 70 2.06 7.33 -10.50
CA SER A 70 2.99 6.23 -10.72
C SER A 70 4.34 6.73 -11.24
N VAL A 71 5.40 6.01 -10.89
CA VAL A 71 6.76 6.31 -11.33
C VAL A 71 7.47 5.03 -11.77
N SER A 72 8.16 5.11 -12.91
CA SER A 72 9.13 4.10 -13.31
C SER A 72 10.53 4.68 -13.13
N PRO A 73 11.32 4.22 -12.15
CA PRO A 73 12.65 4.76 -11.90
C PRO A 73 13.55 4.72 -13.12
N LEU A 74 13.43 3.65 -13.93
CA LEU A 74 14.20 3.50 -15.15
C LEU A 74 13.91 4.58 -16.19
N PHE A 75 12.65 4.92 -16.42
CA PHE A 75 12.26 5.90 -17.44
C PHE A 75 12.40 7.34 -16.96
N ASN A 76 12.12 7.57 -15.68
CA ASN A 76 12.18 8.89 -15.09
C ASN A 76 13.60 9.30 -14.67
N GLY A 77 14.50 8.33 -14.42
CA GLY A 77 15.87 8.57 -13.98
C GLY A 77 16.00 9.07 -12.53
N SER A 78 14.89 9.33 -11.86
CA SER A 78 14.81 9.73 -10.46
C SER A 78 13.39 9.51 -9.92
N VAL A 79 13.25 9.45 -8.61
CA VAL A 79 11.95 9.61 -7.94
C VAL A 79 11.57 11.10 -7.96
N PRO A 80 10.31 11.47 -8.25
CA PRO A 80 9.87 12.86 -8.24
C PRO A 80 10.12 13.57 -6.90
N GLU A 81 10.46 14.87 -6.96
CA GLU A 81 10.76 15.65 -5.76
C GLU A 81 9.53 15.87 -4.85
N ASP A 82 8.33 15.78 -5.42
CA ASP A 82 7.05 15.87 -4.71
C ASP A 82 6.54 14.52 -4.19
N CYS A 83 7.39 13.48 -4.23
CA CYS A 83 7.06 12.16 -3.69
C CYS A 83 7.15 12.17 -2.16
N ASP A 84 6.00 12.19 -1.50
CA ASP A 84 5.92 12.06 -0.04
C ASP A 84 6.02 10.61 0.43
N LEU A 85 5.50 9.68 -0.37
CA LEU A 85 5.54 8.25 -0.09
C LEU A 85 5.64 7.46 -1.38
N LEU A 86 6.58 6.54 -1.42
CA LEU A 86 6.75 5.58 -2.50
C LEU A 86 6.19 4.22 -2.09
N ILE A 87 5.33 3.62 -2.90
CA ILE A 87 4.78 2.28 -2.67
C ILE A 87 5.32 1.33 -3.72
N VAL A 88 5.88 0.23 -3.27
CA VAL A 88 6.26 -0.93 -4.10
C VAL A 88 5.33 -2.07 -3.75
N ASN A 89 4.54 -2.55 -4.70
CA ASN A 89 3.51 -3.55 -4.45
C ASN A 89 3.76 -4.84 -5.21
N GLY A 90 4.43 -5.79 -4.56
CA GLY A 90 4.62 -7.14 -5.08
C GLY A 90 5.43 -7.18 -6.39
N PRO A 91 6.66 -6.66 -6.44
CA PRO A 91 7.45 -6.72 -7.66
C PRO A 91 7.73 -8.17 -8.05
N ALA A 92 7.53 -8.50 -9.33
CA ALA A 92 7.74 -9.83 -9.89
C ALA A 92 9.12 -9.98 -10.55
N THR A 93 9.79 -8.87 -10.88
CA THR A 93 11.13 -8.86 -11.48
C THR A 93 12.08 -7.94 -10.74
N ASP A 94 13.38 -8.21 -10.88
CA ASP A 94 14.40 -7.46 -10.13
C ASP A 94 14.68 -6.08 -10.72
N LEU A 95 15.21 -5.19 -9.88
CA LEU A 95 15.71 -3.87 -10.29
C LEU A 95 16.97 -4.01 -11.15
N SER A 96 17.19 -3.08 -12.05
CA SER A 96 18.52 -2.84 -12.60
C SER A 96 19.43 -2.17 -11.55
N ALA A 97 20.75 -2.19 -11.78
CA ALA A 97 21.71 -1.54 -10.88
C ALA A 97 21.52 -0.02 -10.81
N ASP A 98 21.06 0.60 -11.91
CA ASP A 98 20.79 2.04 -11.96
C ASP A 98 19.55 2.39 -11.14
N GLU A 99 18.48 1.59 -11.23
CA GLU A 99 17.26 1.77 -10.43
C GLU A 99 17.51 1.55 -8.94
N LEU A 100 18.32 0.55 -8.60
CA LEU A 100 18.76 0.34 -7.22
C LEU A 100 19.42 1.61 -6.68
N THR A 101 20.32 2.22 -7.46
CA THR A 101 21.01 3.45 -7.06
C THR A 101 20.02 4.60 -6.87
N ILE A 102 19.06 4.79 -7.81
CA ILE A 102 18.03 5.82 -7.71
C ILE A 102 17.19 5.67 -6.42
N LEU A 103 16.77 4.44 -6.10
CA LEU A 103 15.97 4.18 -4.89
C LEU A 103 16.80 4.32 -3.61
N GLN A 104 18.08 3.93 -3.64
CA GLN A 104 18.99 4.15 -2.51
C GLN A 104 19.21 5.64 -2.23
N ASP A 105 19.41 6.45 -3.28
CA ASP A 105 19.59 7.90 -3.18
C ASP A 105 18.32 8.58 -2.65
N TYR A 106 17.14 8.18 -3.16
CA TYR A 106 15.85 8.67 -2.65
C TYR A 106 15.69 8.41 -1.14
N LEU A 107 15.94 7.18 -0.72
CA LEU A 107 15.85 6.80 0.69
C LEU A 107 16.95 7.44 1.55
N ALA A 108 18.15 7.66 1.01
CA ALA A 108 19.24 8.36 1.70
C ALA A 108 18.91 9.86 1.88
N GLY A 109 18.18 10.45 0.94
CA GLY A 109 17.65 11.81 1.01
C GLY A 109 16.52 12.00 2.04
N GLY A 110 16.07 10.93 2.70
CA GLY A 110 14.97 10.97 3.67
C GLY A 110 13.61 10.59 3.09
N GLY A 111 13.57 10.08 1.86
CA GLY A 111 12.37 9.56 1.23
C GLY A 111 11.75 8.42 2.05
N GLN A 112 10.44 8.29 1.97
CA GLN A 112 9.67 7.26 2.66
C GLN A 112 9.18 6.20 1.68
N MET A 113 9.27 4.92 2.07
CA MET A 113 8.85 3.82 1.22
C MET A 113 8.07 2.78 2.01
N VAL A 114 7.00 2.29 1.41
CA VAL A 114 6.29 1.06 1.81
C VAL A 114 6.62 -0.01 0.80
N PHE A 115 7.17 -1.11 1.26
CA PHE A 115 7.45 -2.28 0.43
C PHE A 115 6.52 -3.43 0.85
N LEU A 116 5.72 -3.88 -0.08
CA LEU A 116 4.85 -5.05 0.06
C LEU A 116 5.51 -6.19 -0.74
N ALA A 117 5.96 -7.21 -0.04
CA ALA A 117 6.55 -8.37 -0.69
C ALA A 117 5.47 -9.15 -1.47
N GLY A 118 5.76 -9.46 -2.71
CA GLY A 118 4.91 -10.29 -3.57
C GLY A 118 5.15 -11.77 -3.35
N ASP A 119 4.30 -12.58 -3.98
CA ASP A 119 4.46 -14.04 -4.05
C ASP A 119 5.22 -14.40 -5.35
N THR A 120 6.49 -14.05 -5.42
CA THR A 120 7.36 -14.42 -6.53
C THR A 120 8.33 -15.53 -6.12
N LEU A 121 8.57 -16.47 -7.05
CA LEU A 121 9.58 -17.51 -6.91
C LEU A 121 10.93 -17.08 -7.51
N ASP A 122 10.98 -15.93 -8.17
CA ASP A 122 12.20 -15.41 -8.77
C ASP A 122 13.05 -14.70 -7.71
N SER A 123 14.36 -14.85 -7.82
CA SER A 123 15.30 -14.12 -6.97
C SER A 123 15.33 -12.64 -7.35
N LEU A 124 15.27 -11.77 -6.37
CA LEU A 124 15.23 -10.31 -6.52
C LEU A 124 16.44 -9.66 -5.79
N PRO A 125 17.68 -9.97 -6.19
CA PRO A 125 18.87 -9.60 -5.41
C PRO A 125 19.06 -8.09 -5.23
N ASN A 126 18.61 -7.25 -6.16
CA ASN A 126 18.72 -5.80 -6.02
C ASN A 126 17.63 -5.25 -5.09
N TRP A 127 16.41 -5.79 -5.10
CA TRP A 127 15.41 -5.49 -4.09
C TRP A 127 15.86 -5.93 -2.70
N GLU A 128 16.43 -7.12 -2.58
CA GLU A 128 17.00 -7.63 -1.33
C GLU A 128 18.11 -6.69 -0.82
N ALA A 129 19.06 -6.31 -1.68
CA ALA A 129 20.14 -5.38 -1.32
C ALA A 129 19.63 -4.00 -0.87
N LEU A 130 18.53 -3.50 -1.50
CA LEU A 130 17.89 -2.26 -1.08
C LEU A 130 17.35 -2.38 0.35
N LEU A 131 16.63 -3.46 0.64
CA LEU A 131 16.03 -3.70 1.95
C LEU A 131 17.08 -3.99 3.04
N GLU A 132 18.10 -4.80 2.72
CA GLU A 132 19.24 -5.06 3.62
C GLU A 132 19.95 -3.76 4.02
N SER A 133 20.10 -2.82 3.10
CA SER A 133 20.70 -1.50 3.38
C SER A 133 19.94 -0.71 4.46
N ARG A 134 18.69 -1.09 4.72
CA ARG A 134 17.79 -0.50 5.72
C ARG A 134 17.56 -1.41 6.93
N GLY A 135 18.24 -2.57 6.98
CA GLY A 135 18.17 -3.50 8.09
C GLY A 135 17.04 -4.52 8.02
N PHE A 136 16.45 -4.70 6.84
CA PHE A 136 15.45 -5.73 6.57
C PHE A 136 16.08 -6.87 5.78
N ASP A 137 15.87 -8.09 6.22
CA ASP A 137 16.33 -9.31 5.57
C ASP A 137 15.12 -10.08 5.05
N LEU A 138 15.06 -10.29 3.73
CA LEU A 138 14.03 -11.12 3.11
C LEU A 138 14.47 -12.58 3.18
N VAL A 139 13.65 -13.39 3.79
CA VAL A 139 13.91 -14.83 3.94
C VAL A 139 12.98 -15.59 3.00
N ASP A 140 13.57 -16.44 2.15
CA ASP A 140 12.79 -17.31 1.28
C ASP A 140 11.91 -18.26 2.07
N GLY A 141 10.67 -18.42 1.62
CA GLY A 141 9.75 -19.40 2.17
C GLY A 141 8.37 -18.83 2.49
N TYR A 142 7.52 -19.71 3.00
CA TYR A 142 6.17 -19.37 3.41
C TYR A 142 6.05 -19.42 4.93
N ILE A 143 5.34 -18.47 5.50
CA ILE A 143 5.02 -18.49 6.92
C ILE A 143 3.79 -19.36 7.11
N ALA A 144 3.87 -20.34 8.00
CA ALA A 144 2.76 -21.19 8.41
C ALA A 144 2.61 -21.16 9.94
N ASP A 145 1.42 -20.82 10.40
CA ASP A 145 1.11 -20.84 11.83
C ASP A 145 -0.08 -21.77 12.09
N LEU A 146 0.20 -22.88 12.79
CA LEU A 146 -0.82 -23.85 13.18
C LEU A 146 -1.65 -23.41 14.39
N GLY A 147 -1.22 -22.36 15.10
CA GLY A 147 -1.88 -21.83 16.28
C GLY A 147 -2.77 -20.62 16.00
N SER A 148 -2.45 -19.85 14.96
CA SER A 148 -3.09 -18.56 14.64
C SER A 148 -3.37 -18.44 13.15
N TYR A 149 -4.27 -19.24 12.63
CA TYR A 149 -4.68 -19.18 11.22
C TYR A 149 -6.20 -19.05 11.11
N TYR A 150 -6.68 -18.64 9.93
CA TYR A 150 -8.12 -18.57 9.62
C TYR A 150 -8.65 -19.99 9.29
N PRO A 151 -9.38 -20.66 10.21
CA PRO A 151 -9.83 -22.04 9.99
C PRO A 151 -10.74 -22.20 8.76
N GLN A 152 -11.47 -21.16 8.39
CA GLN A 152 -12.36 -21.16 7.22
C GLN A 152 -11.64 -21.34 5.89
N PHE A 153 -10.36 -21.02 5.82
CA PHE A 153 -9.55 -21.24 4.62
C PHE A 153 -8.90 -22.62 4.58
N GLY A 154 -8.95 -23.37 5.70
CA GLY A 154 -8.41 -24.73 5.78
C GLY A 154 -6.91 -24.82 5.56
N SER A 155 -6.18 -23.72 5.69
CA SER A 155 -4.74 -23.61 5.42
C SER A 155 -4.02 -22.90 6.54
N ALA A 156 -2.92 -23.49 7.02
CA ALA A 156 -2.03 -22.87 8.00
C ALA A 156 -1.25 -21.64 7.45
N PHE A 157 -1.29 -21.44 6.14
CA PHE A 157 -0.68 -20.29 5.48
C PHE A 157 -1.59 -19.03 5.50
N ALA A 158 -2.87 -19.19 5.81
CA ALA A 158 -3.79 -18.06 6.00
C ALA A 158 -3.72 -17.57 7.46
N ILE A 159 -2.73 -16.77 7.78
CA ILE A 159 -2.36 -16.37 9.14
C ILE A 159 -3.25 -15.26 9.65
N CYS A 160 -3.64 -15.33 10.94
CA CYS A 160 -4.23 -14.22 11.68
C CYS A 160 -3.12 -13.39 12.33
N GLY A 161 -2.73 -12.28 11.71
CA GLY A 161 -1.80 -11.34 12.31
C GLY A 161 -2.42 -10.60 13.50
N VAL A 162 -1.62 -10.35 14.53
CA VAL A 162 -2.01 -9.44 15.62
C VAL A 162 -1.39 -8.08 15.38
N LEU A 163 -2.23 -7.08 15.17
CA LEU A 163 -1.79 -5.72 14.96
C LEU A 163 -1.20 -5.13 16.25
N ASN A 164 0.03 -4.62 16.17
CA ASN A 164 0.63 -3.89 17.29
C ASN A 164 0.13 -2.43 17.30
N THR A 165 -1.01 -2.18 17.92
CA THR A 165 -1.61 -0.85 18.03
C THR A 165 -0.81 0.13 18.88
N GLY A 166 0.21 -0.34 19.62
CA GLY A 166 1.15 0.51 20.36
C GLY A 166 2.23 1.16 19.47
N SER A 167 2.34 0.77 18.19
CA SER A 167 3.23 1.44 17.25
C SER A 167 2.59 2.72 16.72
N GLY A 168 3.38 3.76 16.47
CA GLY A 168 2.87 5.01 15.87
C GLY A 168 2.25 4.81 14.49
N VAL A 169 2.68 3.76 13.76
CA VAL A 169 2.16 3.42 12.42
C VAL A 169 0.74 2.85 12.48
N ALA A 170 0.42 2.11 13.55
CA ALA A 170 -0.87 1.44 13.71
C ALA A 170 -1.78 2.17 14.73
N SER A 171 -1.41 3.37 15.17
CA SER A 171 -2.24 4.15 16.09
C SER A 171 -3.50 4.63 15.38
N GLY A 172 -4.66 4.30 15.93
CA GLY A 172 -5.97 4.67 15.34
C GLY A 172 -6.57 3.62 14.40
N VAL A 173 -5.97 2.44 14.32
CA VAL A 173 -6.57 1.27 13.66
C VAL A 173 -7.22 0.42 14.75
N ASP A 174 -8.54 0.28 14.71
CA ASP A 174 -9.38 -0.55 15.61
C ASP A 174 -9.63 -1.94 15.02
#